data_450d2de529799a0c389c975efeecb93d
#
_entry.id   450d2de529799a0c389c975efeecb93d
#
_cell.length_a   1.000
_cell.length_b   1.000
_cell.length_c   1.000
_cell.angle_alpha   90.00
_cell.angle_beta   90.00
_cell.angle_gamma   90.00
#
_symmetry.space_group_name_H-M   'P 1'
#
loop_
_entity.id
_entity.type
_entity.pdbx_description
1 polymer ?
#
loop_
_entity_poly.entity_id
_entity_poly.type
_entity_poly.pdbx_seq_one_letter_code
_entity_poly.pdbx_strand_id
1 'polypeptide(L)'
;MFDHKKKLLALLVAACLGTSAAHAEDLTGTLKKIKETGTVTLGYRDASLPFSYLNDAQQPIGYSIELCQKIVDQIKVKVGEPNLKTEYVSVVAATRTPLLINGTIDMECGVTTNTVERQKQIGFLLTSYVASAKYVVKKSAGINNVAELKGKSVVVITGGSGEWITKNLDREKGMDLKILNAKDGAEAFLMLETGRAVAYINDDVQLMATIAQSRSPDGYVLLPEPMSAEPYAIGISKNDPQFKTFADNVLRNLYSTGEVNTLYPKWFQQPIPPKNAVINLPMSDALKQAIANPNDTGV
;
A
#
# COMPACT_ATOMS: atom_id res chain seq x y z
N MET A 1 -58.14 -74.20 -13.13
CA MET A 1 -56.93 -75.01 -13.14
C MET A 1 -55.74 -74.04 -13.35
N PHE A 2 -54.95 -73.84 -12.33
CA PHE A 2 -53.75 -73.02 -12.08
C PHE A 2 -53.74 -71.56 -12.50
N ASP A 3 -54.05 -70.83 -11.48
CA ASP A 3 -53.89 -69.36 -11.33
C ASP A 3 -52.47 -68.97 -10.93
N HIS A 4 -51.79 -68.10 -11.67
CA HIS A 4 -50.48 -67.58 -11.27
C HIS A 4 -50.57 -66.06 -11.11
N LYS A 5 -50.87 -65.62 -9.89
CA LYS A 5 -50.77 -64.23 -9.45
C LYS A 5 -49.29 -63.85 -9.38
N LYS A 6 -48.83 -63.05 -10.36
CA LYS A 6 -47.51 -62.41 -10.27
C LYS A 6 -47.64 -61.17 -9.39
N LYS A 7 -47.06 -61.19 -8.21
CA LYS A 7 -46.87 -60.04 -7.34
C LYS A 7 -45.79 -59.13 -7.94
N LEU A 8 -46.18 -57.93 -8.41
CA LEU A 8 -45.24 -56.86 -8.78
C LEU A 8 -44.79 -56.19 -7.52
N LEU A 9 -43.53 -56.37 -7.10
CA LEU A 9 -42.87 -55.66 -6.02
C LEU A 9 -42.30 -54.37 -6.58
N ALA A 10 -42.99 -53.26 -6.32
CA ALA A 10 -42.48 -51.91 -6.69
C ALA A 10 -41.42 -51.50 -5.66
N LEU A 11 -40.16 -51.48 -6.07
CA LEU A 11 -39.05 -50.90 -5.28
C LEU A 11 -39.10 -49.38 -5.47
N LEU A 12 -39.54 -48.65 -4.41
CA LEU A 12 -39.36 -47.20 -4.33
C LEU A 12 -37.91 -46.95 -3.94
N VAL A 13 -37.07 -46.57 -4.88
CA VAL A 13 -35.76 -45.98 -4.62
C VAL A 13 -35.99 -44.51 -4.28
N ALA A 14 -36.05 -44.20 -3.00
CA ALA A 14 -36.00 -42.80 -2.50
C ALA A 14 -34.58 -42.28 -2.74
N ALA A 15 -34.36 -41.56 -3.84
CA ALA A 15 -33.16 -40.79 -4.07
C ALA A 15 -33.12 -39.61 -3.07
N CYS A 16 -32.44 -39.77 -1.96
CA CYS A 16 -32.05 -38.64 -1.10
C CYS A 16 -31.07 -37.76 -1.89
N LEU A 17 -31.62 -36.75 -2.59
CA LEU A 17 -30.87 -35.61 -3.06
C LEU A 17 -30.49 -34.82 -1.82
N GLY A 18 -29.34 -35.15 -1.24
CA GLY A 18 -28.69 -34.32 -0.25
C GLY A 18 -28.27 -33.01 -0.93
N THR A 19 -29.13 -31.99 -0.84
CA THR A 19 -28.73 -30.62 -1.11
C THR A 19 -27.70 -30.27 -0.05
N SER A 20 -26.41 -30.39 -0.40
CA SER A 20 -25.36 -29.71 0.34
C SER A 20 -25.69 -28.22 0.25
N ALA A 21 -26.42 -27.69 1.24
CA ALA A 21 -26.49 -26.26 1.45
C ALA A 21 -25.06 -25.83 1.69
N ALA A 22 -24.45 -25.21 0.67
CA ALA A 22 -23.22 -24.48 0.86
C ALA A 22 -23.56 -23.42 1.91
N HIS A 23 -23.19 -23.67 3.17
CA HIS A 23 -23.27 -22.65 4.20
C HIS A 23 -22.40 -21.49 3.70
N ALA A 24 -23.06 -20.42 3.25
CA ALA A 24 -22.35 -19.16 3.04
C ALA A 24 -21.70 -18.81 4.40
N GLU A 25 -20.39 -18.74 4.40
CA GLU A 25 -19.62 -18.35 5.57
C GLU A 25 -20.15 -17.01 6.10
N ASP A 26 -20.54 -16.95 7.38
CA ASP A 26 -21.03 -15.72 7.99
C ASP A 26 -19.96 -14.62 7.88
N LEU A 27 -20.35 -13.45 7.38
CA LEU A 27 -19.46 -12.32 7.31
C LEU A 27 -19.17 -11.77 8.71
N THR A 28 -17.91 -11.51 8.98
CA THR A 28 -17.43 -10.93 10.25
C THR A 28 -16.60 -9.66 9.95
N GLY A 29 -16.23 -8.95 11.00
CA GLY A 29 -15.31 -7.82 10.94
C GLY A 29 -15.65 -6.79 9.84
N THR A 30 -14.67 -6.42 9.06
CA THR A 30 -14.77 -5.42 7.99
C THR A 30 -15.76 -5.82 6.90
N LEU A 31 -15.79 -7.09 6.48
CA LEU A 31 -16.76 -7.55 5.46
C LEU A 31 -18.21 -7.40 5.93
N LYS A 32 -18.48 -7.73 7.19
CA LYS A 32 -19.82 -7.56 7.79
C LYS A 32 -20.19 -6.08 7.85
N LYS A 33 -19.31 -5.23 8.37
CA LYS A 33 -19.50 -3.77 8.44
C LYS A 33 -19.84 -3.22 7.04
N ILE A 34 -19.04 -3.57 6.03
CA ILE A 34 -19.23 -3.09 4.66
C ILE A 34 -20.59 -3.52 4.11
N LYS A 35 -21.00 -4.77 4.32
CA LYS A 35 -22.33 -5.25 3.91
C LYS A 35 -23.45 -4.49 4.57
N GLU A 36 -23.35 -4.23 5.89
CA GLU A 36 -24.36 -3.54 6.67
C GLU A 36 -24.48 -2.06 6.32
N THR A 37 -23.34 -1.40 6.00
CA THR A 37 -23.33 0.04 5.70
C THR A 37 -23.44 0.36 4.22
N GLY A 38 -23.21 -0.60 3.33
CA GLY A 38 -23.15 -0.38 1.88
C GLY A 38 -21.95 0.48 1.46
N THR A 39 -20.92 0.60 2.31
CA THR A 39 -19.79 1.52 2.07
C THR A 39 -18.48 0.88 2.50
N VAL A 40 -17.44 1.04 1.65
CA VAL A 40 -16.05 0.78 1.99
C VAL A 40 -15.28 2.10 2.02
N THR A 41 -14.48 2.32 3.04
CA THR A 41 -13.72 3.56 3.23
C THR A 41 -12.22 3.33 3.07
N LEU A 42 -11.61 4.01 2.10
CA LEU A 42 -10.19 3.91 1.77
C LEU A 42 -9.44 5.13 2.29
N GLY A 43 -8.40 4.89 3.10
CA GLY A 43 -7.43 5.92 3.46
C GLY A 43 -6.46 6.14 2.31
N TYR A 44 -6.31 7.37 1.84
CA TYR A 44 -5.40 7.72 0.75
C TYR A 44 -4.42 8.83 1.16
N ARG A 45 -3.35 9.00 0.40
CA ARG A 45 -2.32 10.04 0.59
C ARG A 45 -2.47 11.11 -0.50
N ASP A 46 -2.33 12.38 -0.12
CA ASP A 46 -2.48 13.48 -1.08
C ASP A 46 -1.27 13.64 -2.01
N ALA A 47 -0.08 13.17 -1.60
CA ALA A 47 1.18 13.49 -2.27
C ALA A 47 2.23 12.36 -2.21
N SER A 48 1.83 11.08 -2.27
CA SER A 48 2.75 9.92 -2.30
C SER A 48 2.82 9.29 -3.69
N LEU A 49 3.41 10.02 -4.63
CA LEU A 49 3.62 9.55 -6.00
C LEU A 49 4.56 8.32 -6.02
N PRO A 50 4.33 7.36 -6.91
CA PRO A 50 3.20 7.16 -7.81
C PRO A 50 2.11 6.25 -7.20
N PHE A 51 2.08 6.05 -5.88
CA PHE A 51 1.26 5.07 -5.16
C PHE A 51 -0.12 5.58 -4.79
N SER A 52 -0.19 6.77 -4.22
CA SER A 52 -1.43 7.36 -3.69
C SER A 52 -1.28 8.87 -3.68
N TYR A 53 -2.00 9.56 -4.56
CA TYR A 53 -1.93 11.01 -4.71
C TYR A 53 -3.16 11.55 -5.44
N LEU A 54 -3.33 12.87 -5.46
CA LEU A 54 -4.44 13.50 -6.13
C LEU A 54 -4.10 13.85 -7.58
N ASN A 55 -5.02 13.54 -8.50
CA ASN A 55 -4.96 14.04 -9.88
C ASN A 55 -5.48 15.49 -9.96
N ASP A 56 -5.49 16.08 -11.17
CA ASP A 56 -5.98 17.45 -11.40
C ASP A 56 -7.47 17.63 -11.05
N ALA A 57 -8.25 16.55 -11.10
CA ALA A 57 -9.66 16.54 -10.70
C ALA A 57 -9.85 16.29 -9.19
N GLN A 58 -8.78 16.35 -8.39
CA GLN A 58 -8.77 16.08 -6.95
C GLN A 58 -9.30 14.68 -6.58
N GLN A 59 -9.05 13.71 -7.44
CA GLN A 59 -9.42 12.32 -7.21
C GLN A 59 -8.18 11.52 -6.81
N PRO A 60 -8.29 10.64 -5.80
CA PRO A 60 -7.20 9.75 -5.41
C PRO A 60 -6.88 8.75 -6.53
N ILE A 61 -5.62 8.72 -6.94
CA ILE A 61 -5.09 7.79 -7.95
C ILE A 61 -3.73 7.24 -7.50
N GLY A 62 -3.24 6.24 -8.19
CA GLY A 62 -1.92 5.66 -7.96
C GLY A 62 -1.94 4.14 -7.87
N TYR A 63 -0.76 3.55 -7.81
CA TYR A 63 -0.59 2.10 -7.78
C TYR A 63 -1.30 1.43 -6.58
N SER A 64 -1.13 1.97 -5.37
CA SER A 64 -1.79 1.43 -4.17
C SER A 64 -3.30 1.64 -4.20
N ILE A 65 -3.77 2.76 -4.74
CA ILE A 65 -5.20 3.03 -4.93
C ILE A 65 -5.80 1.99 -5.89
N GLU A 66 -5.12 1.69 -6.99
CA GLU A 66 -5.60 0.73 -7.97
C GLU A 66 -5.63 -0.70 -7.40
N LEU A 67 -4.64 -1.10 -6.60
CA LEU A 67 -4.66 -2.38 -5.88
C LEU A 67 -5.84 -2.45 -4.89
N CYS A 68 -6.07 -1.40 -4.11
CA CYS A 68 -7.23 -1.33 -3.22
C CYS A 68 -8.54 -1.41 -4.00
N GLN A 69 -8.63 -0.75 -5.16
CA GLN A 69 -9.85 -0.80 -5.99
C GLN A 69 -10.11 -2.22 -6.51
N LYS A 70 -9.08 -2.99 -6.87
CA LYS A 70 -9.22 -4.42 -7.21
C LYS A 70 -9.80 -5.23 -6.03
N ILE A 71 -9.37 -4.93 -4.80
CA ILE A 71 -9.94 -5.56 -3.61
C ILE A 71 -11.40 -5.15 -3.44
N VAL A 72 -11.74 -3.87 -3.61
CA VAL A 72 -13.12 -3.36 -3.54
C VAL A 72 -14.04 -4.06 -4.54
N ASP A 73 -13.58 -4.25 -5.78
CA ASP A 73 -14.39 -4.93 -6.80
C ASP A 73 -14.71 -6.40 -6.40
N GLN A 74 -13.79 -7.09 -5.73
CA GLN A 74 -14.04 -8.41 -5.18
C GLN A 74 -14.92 -8.37 -3.92
N ILE A 75 -14.81 -7.31 -3.10
CA ILE A 75 -15.73 -7.11 -1.95
C ILE A 75 -17.16 -7.02 -2.44
N LYS A 76 -17.46 -6.25 -3.50
CA LYS A 76 -18.81 -6.15 -4.09
C LYS A 76 -19.40 -7.52 -4.37
N VAL A 77 -18.61 -8.41 -4.95
CA VAL A 77 -19.02 -9.79 -5.25
C VAL A 77 -19.22 -10.59 -3.94
N LYS A 78 -18.27 -10.53 -3.01
CA LYS A 78 -18.29 -11.31 -1.76
C LYS A 78 -19.48 -10.96 -0.87
N VAL A 79 -19.82 -9.66 -0.78
CA VAL A 79 -20.93 -9.18 0.07
C VAL A 79 -22.27 -9.16 -0.65
N GLY A 80 -22.28 -9.34 -1.99
CA GLY A 80 -23.50 -9.30 -2.81
C GLY A 80 -24.07 -7.90 -3.03
N GLU A 81 -23.22 -6.85 -2.97
CA GLU A 81 -23.61 -5.45 -3.10
C GLU A 81 -22.95 -4.80 -4.33
N PRO A 82 -23.53 -4.94 -5.54
CA PRO A 82 -22.93 -4.40 -6.77
C PRO A 82 -22.81 -2.87 -6.77
N ASN A 83 -23.67 -2.17 -6.00
CA ASN A 83 -23.69 -0.72 -5.88
C ASN A 83 -22.95 -0.20 -4.65
N LEU A 84 -22.04 -1.00 -4.09
CA LEU A 84 -21.21 -0.63 -2.95
C LEU A 84 -20.51 0.72 -3.20
N LYS A 85 -20.64 1.65 -2.26
CA LYS A 85 -19.97 2.95 -2.32
C LYS A 85 -18.52 2.80 -1.87
N THR A 86 -17.63 3.52 -2.56
CA THR A 86 -16.24 3.70 -2.11
C THR A 86 -16.08 5.14 -1.65
N GLU A 87 -15.73 5.32 -0.39
CA GLU A 87 -15.40 6.61 0.18
C GLU A 87 -13.90 6.74 0.37
N TYR A 88 -13.38 7.97 0.30
CA TYR A 88 -11.97 8.26 0.42
C TYR A 88 -11.72 9.24 1.55
N VAL A 89 -10.79 8.90 2.44
CA VAL A 89 -10.37 9.75 3.56
C VAL A 89 -8.88 10.07 3.41
N SER A 90 -8.54 11.35 3.33
CA SER A 90 -7.13 11.77 3.29
C SER A 90 -6.44 11.46 4.62
N VAL A 91 -5.28 10.82 4.53
CA VAL A 91 -4.46 10.47 5.69
C VAL A 91 -3.01 10.90 5.49
N VAL A 92 -2.37 11.27 6.57
CA VAL A 92 -0.92 11.47 6.62
C VAL A 92 -0.24 10.32 7.37
N ALA A 93 1.09 10.23 7.32
CA ALA A 93 1.81 9.14 7.94
C ALA A 93 1.51 9.00 9.45
N ALA A 94 1.29 10.11 10.14
CA ALA A 94 0.97 10.12 11.57
C ALA A 94 -0.47 9.69 11.91
N THR A 95 -1.43 9.87 10.99
CA THR A 95 -2.86 9.63 11.28
C THR A 95 -3.39 8.30 10.75
N ARG A 96 -2.75 7.69 9.76
CA ARG A 96 -3.24 6.46 9.10
C ARG A 96 -3.48 5.30 10.07
N THR A 97 -2.55 5.06 11.01
CA THR A 97 -2.66 3.97 11.99
C THR A 97 -3.82 4.19 12.98
N PRO A 98 -3.96 5.34 13.65
CA PRO A 98 -5.14 5.62 14.46
C PRO A 98 -6.48 5.46 13.72
N LEU A 99 -6.56 5.90 12.46
CA LEU A 99 -7.78 5.83 11.66
C LEU A 99 -8.15 4.39 11.23
N LEU A 100 -7.16 3.51 11.06
CA LEU A 100 -7.39 2.07 10.91
C LEU A 100 -7.87 1.43 12.22
N ILE A 101 -7.22 1.76 13.34
CA ILE A 101 -7.55 1.18 14.66
C ILE A 101 -8.97 1.50 15.08
N ASN A 102 -9.43 2.74 14.86
CA ASN A 102 -10.78 3.17 15.24
C ASN A 102 -11.85 2.88 14.18
N GLY A 103 -11.48 2.26 13.04
CA GLY A 103 -12.42 1.87 11.98
C GLY A 103 -12.95 3.01 11.11
N THR A 104 -12.34 4.20 11.18
CA THR A 104 -12.67 5.32 10.28
C THR A 104 -12.34 4.97 8.83
N ILE A 105 -11.26 4.23 8.59
CA ILE A 105 -10.90 3.66 7.30
C ILE A 105 -10.82 2.14 7.40
N ASP A 106 -11.21 1.46 6.34
CA ASP A 106 -11.18 -0.01 6.25
C ASP A 106 -9.83 -0.52 5.71
N MET A 107 -9.24 0.21 4.78
CA MET A 107 -7.92 -0.07 4.20
C MET A 107 -7.11 1.22 4.09
N GLU A 108 -5.81 1.15 4.38
CA GLU A 108 -4.87 2.23 4.11
C GLU A 108 -4.15 1.95 2.78
N CYS A 109 -4.49 2.72 1.76
CA CYS A 109 -4.08 2.56 0.38
C CYS A 109 -2.96 3.55 0.01
N GLY A 110 -1.94 3.59 0.83
CA GLY A 110 -0.81 4.52 0.71
C GLY A 110 0.52 3.82 0.48
N VAL A 111 1.50 4.20 1.28
CA VAL A 111 2.91 3.78 1.23
C VAL A 111 3.39 3.34 2.61
N THR A 112 2.59 2.51 3.29
CA THR A 112 2.94 2.08 4.63
C THR A 112 3.90 0.90 4.60
N THR A 113 5.13 1.15 5.07
CA THR A 113 6.10 0.10 5.32
C THR A 113 5.56 -0.87 6.36
N ASN A 114 5.55 -2.14 6.03
CA ASN A 114 5.24 -3.21 6.96
C ASN A 114 6.46 -3.41 7.88
N THR A 115 6.37 -2.92 9.12
CA THR A 115 7.39 -3.13 10.15
C THR A 115 6.83 -3.98 11.28
N VAL A 116 7.70 -4.74 11.96
CA VAL A 116 7.32 -5.54 13.13
C VAL A 116 6.64 -4.67 14.21
N GLU A 117 7.09 -3.43 14.36
CA GLU A 117 6.48 -2.50 15.33
C GLU A 117 5.05 -2.09 14.94
N ARG A 118 4.82 -1.81 13.66
CA ARG A 118 3.47 -1.48 13.17
C ARG A 118 2.53 -2.68 13.20
N GLN A 119 3.04 -3.89 12.97
CA GLN A 119 2.25 -5.13 13.12
C GLN A 119 1.70 -5.36 14.53
N LYS A 120 2.27 -4.73 15.55
CA LYS A 120 1.69 -4.76 16.91
C LYS A 120 0.38 -4.01 16.99
N GLN A 121 0.13 -3.05 16.11
CA GLN A 121 -0.99 -2.12 16.13
C GLN A 121 -2.04 -2.39 15.05
N ILE A 122 -1.62 -2.70 13.82
CA ILE A 122 -2.47 -2.93 12.65
C ILE A 122 -2.10 -4.22 11.95
N GLY A 123 -3.02 -4.73 11.11
CA GLY A 123 -2.76 -5.82 10.18
C GLY A 123 -2.19 -5.29 8.86
N PHE A 124 -1.50 -6.15 8.14
CA PHE A 124 -1.00 -5.87 6.80
C PHE A 124 -1.41 -6.97 5.85
N LEU A 125 -1.73 -6.61 4.62
CA LEU A 125 -1.88 -7.55 3.51
C LEU A 125 -0.49 -7.95 2.98
N LEU A 126 -0.47 -8.78 1.94
CA LEU A 126 0.76 -9.19 1.27
C LEU A 126 1.55 -7.97 0.77
N THR A 127 2.88 -8.11 0.80
CA THR A 127 3.79 -7.08 0.25
C THR A 127 3.43 -6.76 -1.19
N SER A 128 3.20 -5.48 -1.46
CA SER A 128 2.79 -4.97 -2.77
C SER A 128 3.88 -4.20 -3.50
N TYR A 129 4.91 -3.75 -2.78
CA TYR A 129 6.08 -3.06 -3.31
C TYR A 129 7.27 -3.20 -2.35
N VAL A 130 8.50 -3.06 -2.86
CA VAL A 130 9.70 -3.00 -2.03
C VAL A 130 10.52 -1.80 -2.47
N ALA A 131 10.57 -0.79 -1.62
CA ALA A 131 11.35 0.43 -1.78
C ALA A 131 12.63 0.40 -0.94
N SER A 132 13.43 1.45 -1.07
CA SER A 132 14.61 1.69 -0.24
C SER A 132 14.62 3.15 0.21
N ALA A 133 14.70 3.38 1.52
CA ALA A 133 14.83 4.75 2.02
C ALA A 133 16.19 5.33 1.65
N LYS A 134 16.18 6.56 1.12
CA LYS A 134 17.38 7.30 0.73
C LYS A 134 17.28 8.77 1.09
N TYR A 135 18.43 9.41 1.21
CA TYR A 135 18.48 10.87 1.27
C TYR A 135 18.58 11.45 -0.13
N VAL A 136 17.88 12.54 -0.37
CA VAL A 136 18.02 13.40 -1.56
C VAL A 136 18.56 14.75 -1.13
N VAL A 137 19.45 15.32 -1.94
CA VAL A 137 20.01 16.64 -1.75
C VAL A 137 19.98 17.41 -3.08
N LYS A 138 20.09 18.74 -3.03
CA LYS A 138 20.40 19.50 -4.26
C LYS A 138 21.84 19.22 -4.69
N LYS A 139 22.07 19.06 -6.00
CA LYS A 139 23.45 18.93 -6.53
C LYS A 139 24.34 20.12 -6.15
N SER A 140 23.77 21.32 -6.08
CA SER A 140 24.48 22.53 -5.66
C SER A 140 24.96 22.52 -4.21
N ALA A 141 24.46 21.57 -3.37
CA ALA A 141 24.94 21.43 -2.00
C ALA A 141 26.31 20.76 -1.91
N GLY A 142 26.75 20.08 -2.98
CA GLY A 142 28.06 19.41 -3.04
C GLY A 142 28.20 18.21 -2.10
N ILE A 143 27.07 17.62 -1.64
CA ILE A 143 27.04 16.49 -0.71
C ILE A 143 26.93 15.19 -1.52
N ASN A 144 27.82 14.23 -1.28
CA ASN A 144 27.95 13.02 -2.08
C ASN A 144 27.63 11.73 -1.30
N ASN A 145 27.60 11.81 0.02
CA ASN A 145 27.34 10.66 0.90
C ASN A 145 26.66 11.10 2.20
N VAL A 146 26.11 10.13 2.95
CA VAL A 146 25.35 10.38 4.17
C VAL A 146 26.23 10.98 5.29
N ALA A 147 27.51 10.65 5.36
CA ALA A 147 28.40 11.19 6.40
C ALA A 147 28.59 12.71 6.30
N GLU A 148 28.50 13.26 5.09
CA GLU A 148 28.61 14.70 4.84
C GLU A 148 27.36 15.49 5.30
N LEU A 149 26.29 14.82 5.72
CA LEU A 149 25.10 15.44 6.35
C LEU A 149 25.38 15.91 7.80
N LYS A 150 26.51 15.56 8.40
CA LYS A 150 26.84 15.95 9.78
C LYS A 150 26.67 17.45 9.99
N GLY A 151 25.92 17.83 11.03
CA GLY A 151 25.59 19.22 11.38
C GLY A 151 24.58 19.91 10.45
N LYS A 152 24.03 19.21 9.46
CA LYS A 152 23.11 19.79 8.46
C LYS A 152 21.65 19.67 8.89
N SER A 153 20.80 20.47 8.22
CA SER A 153 19.33 20.36 8.37
C SER A 153 18.80 19.25 7.47
N VAL A 154 18.05 18.32 8.06
CA VAL A 154 17.42 17.20 7.38
C VAL A 154 15.92 17.23 7.64
N VAL A 155 15.09 17.21 6.60
CA VAL A 155 13.64 17.11 6.77
C VAL A 155 13.18 15.65 6.69
N VAL A 156 12.26 15.31 7.59
CA VAL A 156 11.60 14.00 7.70
C VAL A 156 10.09 14.17 7.69
N ILE A 157 9.34 13.14 7.27
CA ILE A 157 7.89 13.12 7.40
C ILE A 157 7.53 12.56 8.78
N THR A 158 6.79 13.32 9.59
CA THR A 158 6.32 12.89 10.92
C THR A 158 5.50 11.60 10.84
N GLY A 159 5.88 10.57 11.61
CA GLY A 159 5.27 9.23 11.59
C GLY A 159 5.70 8.34 10.42
N GLY A 160 6.60 8.81 9.56
CA GLY A 160 7.24 8.02 8.50
C GLY A 160 8.42 7.20 9.03
N SER A 161 8.85 6.16 8.26
CA SER A 161 10.06 5.39 8.57
C SER A 161 11.32 6.25 8.54
N GLY A 162 11.41 7.22 7.63
CA GLY A 162 12.52 8.15 7.51
C GLY A 162 12.79 8.98 8.78
N GLU A 163 11.75 9.29 9.56
CA GLU A 163 11.91 9.96 10.85
C GLU A 163 12.70 9.09 11.84
N TRP A 164 12.30 7.84 11.98
CA TRP A 164 12.98 6.88 12.87
C TRP A 164 14.40 6.59 12.41
N ILE A 165 14.58 6.37 11.10
CA ILE A 165 15.91 6.12 10.49
C ILE A 165 16.85 7.29 10.78
N THR A 166 16.40 8.52 10.54
CA THR A 166 17.21 9.72 10.74
C THR A 166 17.57 9.94 12.21
N LYS A 167 16.62 9.75 13.13
CA LYS A 167 16.87 9.85 14.58
C LYS A 167 17.86 8.80 15.07
N ASN A 168 17.78 7.58 14.55
CA ASN A 168 18.73 6.52 14.90
C ASN A 168 20.13 6.82 14.33
N LEU A 169 20.22 7.23 13.08
CA LEU A 169 21.49 7.64 12.46
C LEU A 169 22.16 8.75 13.27
N ASP A 170 21.38 9.77 13.64
CA ASP A 170 21.89 10.89 14.44
C ASP A 170 22.45 10.44 15.79
N ARG A 171 21.69 9.63 16.52
CA ARG A 171 22.08 9.10 17.84
C ARG A 171 23.30 8.17 17.76
N GLU A 172 23.30 7.23 16.80
CA GLU A 172 24.31 6.16 16.75
C GLU A 172 25.65 6.63 16.16
N LYS A 173 25.60 7.60 15.25
CA LYS A 173 26.79 8.12 14.56
C LYS A 173 27.22 9.50 15.04
N GLY A 174 26.48 10.12 15.97
CA GLY A 174 26.79 11.47 16.47
C GLY A 174 26.79 12.50 15.34
N MET A 175 25.73 12.48 14.50
CA MET A 175 25.68 13.32 13.30
C MET A 175 25.36 14.77 13.58
N ASP A 176 24.82 15.10 14.76
CA ASP A 176 24.41 16.49 15.15
C ASP A 176 23.45 17.09 14.10
N LEU A 177 22.45 16.31 13.66
CA LEU A 177 21.51 16.71 12.63
C LEU A 177 20.46 17.69 13.17
N LYS A 178 20.15 18.71 12.39
CA LYS A 178 19.00 19.59 12.64
C LYS A 178 17.75 18.99 11.97
N ILE A 179 17.04 18.11 12.69
CA ILE A 179 15.89 17.38 12.17
C ILE A 179 14.68 18.33 12.12
N LEU A 180 14.13 18.51 10.93
CA LEU A 180 12.94 19.30 10.65
C LEU A 180 11.78 18.34 10.28
N ASN A 181 10.59 18.64 10.76
CA ASN A 181 9.41 17.83 10.53
C ASN A 181 8.53 18.43 9.43
N ALA A 182 8.00 17.58 8.55
CA ALA A 182 6.97 17.89 7.57
C ALA A 182 5.77 16.96 7.77
N LYS A 183 4.59 17.39 7.36
CA LYS A 183 3.37 16.56 7.46
C LYS A 183 3.33 15.47 6.36
N ASP A 184 3.86 15.79 5.17
CA ASP A 184 3.84 14.93 3.99
C ASP A 184 5.03 15.18 3.06
N GLY A 185 5.10 14.40 1.95
CA GLY A 185 6.20 14.49 0.99
C GLY A 185 6.25 15.80 0.22
N ALA A 186 5.11 16.46 -0.03
CA ALA A 186 5.06 17.73 -0.75
C ALA A 186 5.68 18.85 0.09
N GLU A 187 5.32 18.93 1.37
CA GLU A 187 5.92 19.90 2.29
C GLU A 187 7.42 19.64 2.49
N ALA A 188 7.80 18.36 2.68
CA ALA A 188 9.20 17.99 2.85
C ALA A 188 10.05 18.37 1.63
N PHE A 189 9.55 18.09 0.43
CA PHE A 189 10.25 18.44 -0.80
C PHE A 189 10.33 19.97 -1.01
N LEU A 190 9.27 20.71 -0.67
CA LEU A 190 9.29 22.18 -0.69
C LEU A 190 10.35 22.76 0.26
N MET A 191 10.52 22.16 1.43
CA MET A 191 11.57 22.58 2.37
C MET A 191 12.98 22.35 1.80
N LEU A 192 13.19 21.26 1.03
CA LEU A 192 14.42 21.02 0.30
C LEU A 192 14.59 22.03 -0.87
N GLU A 193 13.51 22.25 -1.67
CA GLU A 193 13.54 23.21 -2.80
C GLU A 193 13.88 24.62 -2.38
N THR A 194 13.32 25.08 -1.27
CA THR A 194 13.56 26.44 -0.74
C THR A 194 14.86 26.59 0.06
N GLY A 195 15.60 25.49 0.27
CA GLY A 195 16.83 25.47 1.05
C GLY A 195 16.63 25.58 2.57
N ARG A 196 15.39 25.44 3.05
CA ARG A 196 15.09 25.33 4.49
C ARG A 196 15.68 24.05 5.09
N ALA A 197 15.70 22.97 4.33
CA ALA A 197 16.44 21.75 4.61
C ALA A 197 17.53 21.52 3.56
N VAL A 198 18.67 20.96 3.97
CA VAL A 198 19.77 20.56 3.08
C VAL A 198 19.52 19.19 2.47
N ALA A 199 18.90 18.30 3.22
CA ALA A 199 18.53 16.96 2.75
C ALA A 199 17.10 16.60 3.14
N TYR A 200 16.51 15.68 2.38
CA TYR A 200 15.23 15.06 2.66
C TYR A 200 15.37 13.55 2.55
N ILE A 201 14.85 12.81 3.53
CA ILE A 201 14.79 11.35 3.49
C ILE A 201 13.39 10.88 3.14
N ASN A 202 13.29 10.03 2.12
CA ASN A 202 12.09 9.29 1.77
C ASN A 202 12.49 8.05 0.95
N ASP A 203 11.49 7.27 0.54
CA ASP A 203 11.73 6.10 -0.29
C ASP A 203 12.13 6.50 -1.71
N ASP A 204 13.12 5.82 -2.25
CA ASP A 204 13.79 6.13 -3.52
C ASP A 204 12.81 6.37 -4.67
N VAL A 205 11.82 5.49 -4.83
CA VAL A 205 10.80 5.61 -5.87
C VAL A 205 9.94 6.87 -5.71
N GLN A 206 9.57 7.25 -4.49
CA GLN A 206 8.81 8.49 -4.23
C GLN A 206 9.66 9.73 -4.50
N LEU A 207 10.95 9.69 -4.12
CA LEU A 207 11.90 10.75 -4.44
C LEU A 207 12.07 10.90 -5.95
N MET A 208 12.28 9.80 -6.68
CA MET A 208 12.41 9.81 -8.13
C MET A 208 11.16 10.39 -8.80
N ALA A 209 9.97 9.97 -8.38
CA ALA A 209 8.70 10.46 -8.91
C ALA A 209 8.51 11.98 -8.64
N THR A 210 8.82 12.42 -7.42
CA THR A 210 8.71 13.83 -7.04
C THR A 210 9.72 14.70 -7.80
N ILE A 211 10.95 14.23 -7.92
CA ILE A 211 12.00 14.92 -8.71
C ILE A 211 11.60 15.04 -10.16
N ALA A 212 11.13 13.94 -10.79
CA ALA A 212 10.70 13.95 -12.20
C ALA A 212 9.57 14.96 -12.47
N GLN A 213 8.74 15.25 -11.48
CA GLN A 213 7.67 16.23 -11.55
C GLN A 213 8.06 17.62 -11.00
N SER A 214 9.28 17.81 -10.52
CA SER A 214 9.78 19.09 -10.03
C SER A 214 10.01 20.11 -11.17
N ARG A 215 10.30 21.36 -10.81
CA ARG A 215 10.65 22.40 -11.78
C ARG A 215 12.05 22.22 -12.38
N SER A 216 12.92 21.52 -11.67
CA SER A 216 14.34 21.33 -12.05
C SER A 216 14.76 19.89 -11.76
N PRO A 217 14.28 18.89 -12.54
CA PRO A 217 14.58 17.48 -12.27
C PRO A 217 16.07 17.16 -12.18
N ASP A 218 16.89 17.81 -13.00
CA ASP A 218 18.34 17.63 -13.00
C ASP A 218 19.07 18.28 -11.81
N GLY A 219 18.37 19.04 -10.98
CA GLY A 219 18.94 19.78 -9.85
C GLY A 219 19.17 18.95 -8.58
N TYR A 220 18.73 17.70 -8.56
CA TYR A 220 18.76 16.85 -7.36
C TYR A 220 19.60 15.59 -7.59
N VAL A 221 20.06 15.00 -6.49
CA VAL A 221 20.75 13.71 -6.49
C VAL A 221 20.34 12.91 -5.23
N LEU A 222 20.04 11.63 -5.42
CA LEU A 222 19.88 10.69 -4.33
C LEU A 222 21.27 10.24 -3.87
N LEU A 223 21.50 10.30 -2.55
CA LEU A 223 22.72 9.76 -2.00
C LEU A 223 22.79 8.24 -2.22
N PRO A 224 23.98 7.68 -2.49
CA PRO A 224 24.12 6.28 -2.92
C PRO A 224 23.70 5.27 -1.85
N GLU A 225 23.88 5.59 -0.56
CA GLU A 225 23.63 4.66 0.53
C GLU A 225 22.13 4.40 0.72
N PRO A 226 21.67 3.15 0.61
CA PRO A 226 20.35 2.77 1.07
C PRO A 226 20.33 2.75 2.61
N MET A 227 19.29 3.37 3.19
CA MET A 227 19.16 3.46 4.65
C MET A 227 18.33 2.30 5.23
N SER A 228 17.44 1.70 4.42
CA SER A 228 16.62 0.55 4.81
C SER A 228 16.00 -0.12 3.59
N ALA A 229 15.42 -1.30 3.78
CA ALA A 229 14.45 -1.90 2.88
C ALA A 229 13.03 -1.62 3.40
N GLU A 230 12.15 -1.17 2.53
CA GLU A 230 10.81 -0.72 2.88
C GLU A 230 9.76 -1.58 2.14
N PRO A 231 9.34 -2.73 2.69
CA PRO A 231 8.24 -3.51 2.11
C PRO A 231 6.92 -2.79 2.38
N TYR A 232 6.27 -2.29 1.33
CA TYR A 232 4.96 -1.68 1.44
C TYR A 232 3.87 -2.74 1.43
N ALA A 233 2.85 -2.54 2.26
CA ALA A 233 1.64 -3.33 2.26
C ALA A 233 0.43 -2.46 2.61
N ILE A 234 -0.74 -2.85 2.12
CA ILE A 234 -2.00 -2.23 2.48
C ILE A 234 -2.28 -2.52 3.96
N GLY A 235 -2.47 -1.47 4.74
CA GLY A 235 -2.84 -1.57 6.15
C GLY A 235 -4.33 -1.88 6.31
N ILE A 236 -4.65 -2.74 7.26
CA ILE A 236 -6.02 -3.15 7.62
C ILE A 236 -6.18 -3.24 9.15
N SER A 237 -7.40 -3.45 9.63
CA SER A 237 -7.62 -3.78 11.04
C SER A 237 -6.84 -5.04 11.44
N LYS A 238 -6.17 -5.00 12.62
CA LYS A 238 -5.32 -6.11 13.09
C LYS A 238 -6.09 -7.39 13.36
N ASN A 239 -7.28 -7.29 13.94
CA ASN A 239 -8.05 -8.42 14.46
C ASN A 239 -9.16 -8.86 13.50
N ASP A 240 -8.86 -8.89 12.19
CA ASP A 240 -9.81 -9.27 11.14
C ASP A 240 -9.23 -10.34 10.21
N PRO A 241 -9.12 -11.59 10.69
CA PRO A 241 -8.51 -12.66 9.88
C PRO A 241 -9.34 -13.02 8.65
N GLN A 242 -10.68 -12.85 8.68
CA GLN A 242 -11.53 -13.13 7.52
C GLN A 242 -11.24 -12.10 6.40
N PHE A 243 -11.22 -10.82 6.74
CA PHE A 243 -10.90 -9.78 5.76
C PHE A 243 -9.47 -9.93 5.22
N LYS A 244 -8.49 -10.18 6.11
CA LYS A 244 -7.11 -10.42 5.70
C LYS A 244 -7.00 -11.59 4.70
N THR A 245 -7.56 -12.73 5.04
CA THR A 245 -7.53 -13.92 4.17
C THR A 245 -8.19 -13.63 2.82
N PHE A 246 -9.35 -12.96 2.83
CA PHE A 246 -10.05 -12.58 1.61
C PHE A 246 -9.22 -11.65 0.73
N ALA A 247 -8.71 -10.54 1.28
CA ALA A 247 -7.96 -9.54 0.54
C ALA A 247 -6.58 -10.06 0.07
N ASP A 248 -5.90 -10.87 0.88
CA ASP A 248 -4.66 -11.54 0.48
C ASP A 248 -4.89 -12.50 -0.71
N ASN A 249 -6.02 -13.19 -0.74
CA ASN A 249 -6.36 -14.05 -1.88
C ASN A 249 -6.59 -13.25 -3.17
N VAL A 250 -7.17 -12.05 -3.07
CA VAL A 250 -7.28 -11.14 -4.22
C VAL A 250 -5.89 -10.75 -4.73
N LEU A 251 -4.98 -10.34 -3.84
CA LEU A 251 -3.61 -10.00 -4.22
C LEU A 251 -2.85 -11.20 -4.80
N ARG A 252 -2.96 -12.41 -4.19
CA ARG A 252 -2.37 -13.65 -4.75
C ARG A 252 -2.85 -13.93 -6.17
N ASN A 253 -4.14 -13.72 -6.43
CA ASN A 253 -4.69 -13.89 -7.77
C ASN A 253 -4.08 -12.90 -8.77
N LEU A 254 -3.98 -11.59 -8.40
CA LEU A 254 -3.32 -10.58 -9.23
C LEU A 254 -1.87 -10.93 -9.55
N TYR A 255 -1.14 -11.51 -8.59
CA TYR A 255 0.24 -11.94 -8.78
C TYR A 255 0.35 -13.18 -9.66
N SER A 256 -0.46 -14.21 -9.37
CA SER A 256 -0.40 -15.49 -10.10
C SER A 256 -0.91 -15.42 -11.54
N THR A 257 -1.88 -14.55 -11.82
CA THR A 257 -2.37 -14.31 -13.20
C THR A 257 -1.45 -13.39 -14.00
N GLY A 258 -0.49 -12.74 -13.34
CA GLY A 258 0.39 -11.77 -13.97
C GLY A 258 -0.26 -10.39 -14.22
N GLU A 259 -1.44 -10.11 -13.68
CA GLU A 259 -2.10 -8.80 -13.84
C GLU A 259 -1.24 -7.66 -13.28
N VAL A 260 -0.47 -7.93 -12.24
CA VAL A 260 0.51 -6.98 -11.69
C VAL A 260 1.54 -6.51 -12.74
N ASN A 261 1.86 -7.33 -13.73
CA ASN A 261 2.78 -6.96 -14.82
C ASN A 261 2.18 -5.95 -15.81
N THR A 262 0.87 -5.75 -15.77
CA THR A 262 0.17 -4.68 -16.51
C THR A 262 0.06 -3.42 -15.67
N LEU A 263 -0.20 -3.58 -14.37
CA LEU A 263 -0.33 -2.46 -13.43
C LEU A 263 1.01 -1.74 -13.20
N TYR A 264 2.09 -2.51 -13.06
CA TYR A 264 3.40 -1.95 -12.74
C TYR A 264 3.90 -0.96 -13.82
N PRO A 265 3.96 -1.31 -15.12
CA PRO A 265 4.40 -0.38 -16.16
C PRO A 265 3.57 0.91 -16.22
N LYS A 266 2.26 0.82 -16.00
CA LYS A 266 1.36 1.98 -15.99
C LYS A 266 1.82 3.06 -15.03
N TRP A 267 2.28 2.69 -13.83
CA TRP A 267 2.62 3.64 -12.77
C TRP A 267 4.12 3.96 -12.67
N PHE A 268 4.99 3.08 -13.18
CA PHE A 268 6.43 3.22 -12.98
C PHE A 268 7.24 3.40 -14.27
N GLN A 269 6.65 3.11 -15.43
CA GLN A 269 7.37 3.14 -16.70
C GLN A 269 6.69 4.00 -17.78
N GLN A 270 5.46 4.45 -17.53
CA GLN A 270 4.71 5.31 -18.46
C GLN A 270 4.53 6.70 -17.86
N PRO A 271 4.11 7.69 -18.68
CA PRO A 271 3.75 9.01 -18.19
C PRO A 271 2.61 8.97 -17.19
N ILE A 272 2.80 9.57 -16.01
CA ILE A 272 1.78 9.64 -14.96
C ILE A 272 1.32 11.08 -14.71
N PRO A 273 0.01 11.30 -14.41
CA PRO A 273 -0.49 12.61 -14.05
C PRO A 273 0.20 13.12 -12.75
N PRO A 274 0.13 14.45 -12.47
CA PRO A 274 -0.51 15.48 -13.28
C PRO A 274 0.38 15.99 -14.43
N LYS A 275 1.72 15.87 -14.35
CA LYS A 275 2.65 16.48 -15.32
C LYS A 275 3.10 15.55 -16.43
N ASN A 276 2.54 14.35 -16.53
CA ASN A 276 2.94 13.32 -17.49
C ASN A 276 4.45 12.99 -17.42
N ALA A 277 5.02 13.09 -16.21
CA ALA A 277 6.42 12.70 -16.00
C ALA A 277 6.57 11.18 -16.02
N VAL A 278 7.69 10.70 -16.53
CA VAL A 278 8.04 9.28 -16.57
C VAL A 278 9.14 9.01 -15.56
N ILE A 279 8.90 8.07 -14.65
CA ILE A 279 9.91 7.65 -13.67
C ILE A 279 10.90 6.69 -14.34
N ASN A 280 10.43 5.88 -15.28
CA ASN A 280 11.18 4.85 -16.02
C ASN A 280 11.90 3.85 -15.09
N LEU A 281 11.19 3.36 -14.07
CA LEU A 281 11.73 2.46 -13.08
C LEU A 281 11.34 1.01 -13.39
N PRO A 282 12.28 0.13 -13.75
CA PRO A 282 11.98 -1.30 -13.90
C PRO A 282 11.69 -1.95 -12.55
N MET A 283 10.88 -3.01 -12.56
CA MET A 283 10.56 -3.78 -11.36
C MET A 283 11.85 -4.37 -10.77
N SER A 284 12.11 -4.07 -9.49
CA SER A 284 13.29 -4.56 -8.76
C SER A 284 13.22 -6.07 -8.54
N ASP A 285 14.37 -6.73 -8.37
CA ASP A 285 14.41 -8.17 -8.09
C ASP A 285 13.77 -8.49 -6.73
N ALA A 286 13.87 -7.59 -5.75
CA ALA A 286 13.18 -7.72 -4.47
C ALA A 286 11.66 -7.75 -4.64
N LEU A 287 11.10 -6.87 -5.48
CA LEU A 287 9.66 -6.88 -5.77
C LEU A 287 9.26 -8.12 -6.57
N LYS A 288 10.04 -8.54 -7.58
CA LYS A 288 9.77 -9.78 -8.32
C LYS A 288 9.72 -10.99 -7.39
N GLN A 289 10.63 -11.06 -6.42
CA GLN A 289 10.63 -12.12 -5.41
C GLN A 289 9.43 -12.06 -4.48
N ALA A 290 9.03 -10.86 -4.02
CA ALA A 290 7.84 -10.68 -3.20
C ALA A 290 6.56 -11.10 -3.94
N ILE A 291 6.47 -10.87 -5.25
CA ILE A 291 5.35 -11.30 -6.10
C ILE A 291 5.38 -12.81 -6.32
N ALA A 292 6.54 -13.40 -6.57
CA ALA A 292 6.69 -14.84 -6.79
C ALA A 292 6.45 -15.66 -5.51
N ASN A 293 6.79 -15.12 -4.35
CA ASN A 293 6.63 -15.75 -3.04
C ASN A 293 5.87 -14.81 -2.09
N PRO A 294 4.56 -14.61 -2.30
CA PRO A 294 3.79 -13.59 -1.58
C PRO A 294 3.78 -13.84 -0.07
N ASN A 295 4.20 -12.83 0.69
CA ASN A 295 4.26 -12.86 2.15
C ASN A 295 3.97 -11.46 2.72
N ASP A 296 3.76 -11.39 4.02
CA ASP A 296 3.55 -10.19 4.81
C ASP A 296 4.61 -10.01 5.91
N THR A 297 5.84 -10.44 5.62
CA THR A 297 6.95 -10.32 6.56
C THR A 297 7.30 -8.85 6.77
N GLY A 298 7.30 -8.42 8.04
CA GLY A 298 7.71 -7.08 8.44
C GLY A 298 9.23 -6.97 8.64
N VAL A 299 9.75 -5.76 8.49
CA VAL A 299 11.15 -5.40 8.77
C VAL A 299 11.31 -4.77 10.15
#